data_09ad6ff4406d47ae46bd8b26859a5b46
#
_entry.id   09ad6ff4406d47ae46bd8b26859a5b46
#
_cell.length_a   1.000
_cell.length_b   1.000
_cell.length_c   1.000
_cell.angle_alpha   90.00
_cell.angle_beta   90.00
_cell.angle_gamma   90.00
#
_symmetry.space_group_name_H-M   'P 1'
#
loop_
_entity.id
_entity.type
_entity.pdbx_description
1 polymer ?
#
loop_
_entity_poly.entity_id
_entity_poly.type
_entity_poly.pdbx_seq_one_letter_code
_entity_poly.pdbx_strand_id
1 'polypeptide(L)'
;MSRADTQYLGIIKNILDAGSLGDNRTGMPAYKLPHQIMQFDLEKEFPILTTKFVAFKTSVKEILWIWQKQSNDVRLLQQWNCHVWDEIGRASCRE
;
A
#
# COMPACT_ATOMS: atom_id res chain seq x y z
N MET A 1 10.39 -16.08 5.48
CA MET A 1 9.39 -15.17 4.89
C MET A 1 8.09 -15.23 5.67
N SER A 2 7.37 -14.13 5.76
CA SER A 2 6.06 -14.09 6.39
C SER A 2 4.99 -14.73 5.51
N ARG A 3 3.82 -14.99 6.09
CA ARG A 3 2.67 -15.49 5.32
C ARG A 3 2.20 -14.48 4.28
N ALA A 4 2.33 -13.19 4.61
CA ALA A 4 2.02 -12.12 3.66
C ALA A 4 2.96 -12.18 2.46
N ASP A 5 4.25 -12.42 2.67
CA ASP A 5 5.21 -12.58 1.58
C ASP A 5 4.84 -13.75 0.67
N THR A 6 4.51 -14.88 1.26
CA THR A 6 4.15 -16.08 0.50
C THR A 6 2.92 -15.84 -0.37
N GLN A 7 1.88 -15.23 0.19
CA GLN A 7 0.67 -14.93 -0.56
C GLN A 7 0.93 -13.89 -1.65
N TYR A 8 1.69 -12.84 -1.34
CA TYR A 8 2.01 -11.78 -2.28
C TYR A 8 2.80 -12.31 -3.48
N LEU A 9 3.85 -13.08 -3.22
CA LEU A 9 4.66 -13.68 -4.28
C LEU A 9 3.85 -14.70 -5.11
N GLY A 10 2.96 -15.44 -4.46
CA GLY A 10 2.05 -16.35 -5.16
C GLY A 10 1.11 -15.63 -6.11
N ILE A 11 0.58 -14.48 -5.69
CA ILE A 11 -0.28 -13.65 -6.54
C ILE A 11 0.50 -13.12 -7.73
N ILE A 12 1.72 -12.62 -7.52
CA ILE A 12 2.57 -12.13 -8.61
C ILE A 12 2.84 -13.25 -9.62
N LYS A 13 3.14 -14.44 -9.15
CA LYS A 13 3.37 -15.60 -10.02
C LYS A 13 2.12 -15.92 -10.85
N ASN A 14 0.95 -15.92 -10.21
CA ASN A 14 -0.31 -16.17 -10.93
C ASN A 14 -0.57 -15.13 -12.00
N ILE A 15 -0.28 -13.86 -11.71
CA ILE A 15 -0.45 -12.80 -12.70
C ILE A 15 0.49 -12.98 -13.88
N LEU A 16 1.73 -13.35 -13.64
CA LEU A 16 2.70 -13.59 -14.70
C LEU A 16 2.34 -14.83 -15.54
N ASP A 17 1.78 -15.87 -14.91
CA ASP A 17 1.45 -17.13 -15.60
C ASP A 17 0.11 -17.06 -16.35
N ALA A 18 -0.89 -16.38 -15.79
CA ALA A 18 -2.26 -16.42 -16.28
C ALA A 18 -2.86 -15.04 -16.55
N GLY A 19 -2.13 -13.95 -16.25
CA GLY A 19 -2.64 -12.60 -16.44
C GLY A 19 -2.70 -12.20 -17.92
N SER A 20 -3.58 -11.25 -18.21
CA SER A 20 -3.71 -10.66 -19.55
C SER A 20 -2.90 -9.39 -19.64
N LEU A 21 -2.18 -9.20 -20.75
CA LEU A 21 -1.47 -7.98 -21.03
C LEU A 21 -2.46 -6.91 -21.48
N GLY A 22 -2.46 -5.77 -20.82
CA GLY A 22 -3.36 -4.67 -21.14
C GLY A 22 -2.63 -3.34 -21.14
N ASP A 23 -3.18 -2.39 -21.86
CA ASP A 23 -2.65 -1.04 -21.92
C ASP A 23 -2.98 -0.29 -20.64
N ASN A 24 -2.13 0.68 -20.31
CA ASN A 24 -2.45 1.62 -19.26
C ASN A 24 -2.04 3.04 -19.66
N ARG A 25 -2.44 4.01 -18.83
CA ARG A 25 -2.26 5.44 -19.16
C ARG A 25 -0.80 5.90 -19.28
N THR A 26 0.13 5.11 -18.75
CA THR A 26 1.56 5.46 -18.79
C THR A 26 2.23 5.02 -20.09
N GLY A 27 1.50 4.35 -20.96
CA GLY A 27 2.03 3.83 -22.23
C GLY A 27 2.78 2.51 -22.09
N MET A 28 2.99 2.02 -20.86
CA MET A 28 3.62 0.73 -20.62
C MET A 28 2.54 -0.31 -20.32
N PRO A 29 2.46 -1.41 -21.10
CA PRO A 29 1.47 -2.44 -20.82
C PRO A 29 1.71 -3.09 -19.47
N ALA A 30 0.63 -3.54 -18.85
CA ALA A 30 0.67 -4.21 -17.56
C ALA A 30 -0.08 -5.54 -17.62
N TYR A 31 0.42 -6.54 -16.87
CA TYR A 31 -0.31 -7.78 -16.70
C TYR A 31 -1.41 -7.59 -15.68
N LYS A 32 -2.60 -8.09 -15.97
CA LYS A 32 -3.77 -7.95 -15.11
C LYS A 32 -4.42 -9.30 -14.89
N LEU A 33 -4.77 -9.57 -13.64
CA LEU A 33 -5.55 -10.75 -13.26
C LEU A 33 -6.49 -10.35 -12.13
N PRO A 34 -7.82 -10.37 -12.35
CA PRO A 34 -8.78 -9.98 -11.32
C PRO A 34 -8.95 -11.06 -10.25
N HIS A 35 -9.63 -10.68 -9.16
CA HIS A 35 -10.05 -11.58 -8.09
C HIS A 35 -8.91 -12.29 -7.38
N GLN A 36 -7.91 -11.53 -6.93
CA GLN A 36 -6.88 -12.05 -6.06
C GLN A 36 -7.26 -11.77 -4.60
N ILE A 37 -7.20 -12.80 -3.77
CA ILE A 37 -7.61 -12.72 -2.37
C ILE A 37 -6.41 -13.04 -1.48
N MET A 38 -6.22 -12.25 -0.42
CA MET A 38 -5.23 -12.52 0.62
C MET A 38 -5.97 -12.70 1.95
N GLN A 39 -5.63 -13.74 2.68
CA GLN A 39 -6.22 -14.04 3.98
C GLN A 39 -5.16 -14.13 5.04
N PHE A 40 -5.40 -13.49 6.19
CA PHE A 40 -4.46 -13.44 7.30
C PHE A 40 -5.16 -13.77 8.61
N ASP A 41 -4.47 -14.55 9.44
CA ASP A 41 -4.87 -14.80 10.81
C ASP A 41 -4.03 -13.90 11.72
N LEU A 42 -4.63 -12.84 12.21
CA LEU A 42 -3.92 -11.84 13.04
C LEU A 42 -3.49 -12.37 14.39
N GLU A 43 -4.03 -13.49 14.83
CA GLU A 43 -3.53 -14.14 16.05
C GLU A 43 -2.16 -14.78 15.84
N LYS A 44 -1.85 -15.16 14.62
CA LYS A 44 -0.59 -15.83 14.30
C LYS A 44 0.49 -14.86 13.86
N GLU A 45 0.11 -13.84 13.10
CA GLU A 45 1.11 -12.96 12.51
C GLU A 45 0.45 -11.70 11.96
N PHE A 46 1.13 -10.56 12.07
CA PHE A 46 0.68 -9.33 11.41
C PHE A 46 1.12 -9.36 9.94
N PRO A 47 0.21 -9.05 8.99
CA PRO A 47 0.50 -9.17 7.56
C PRO A 47 1.38 -8.03 7.05
N ILE A 48 2.69 -8.15 7.24
CA ILE A 48 3.64 -7.19 6.73
C ILE A 48 4.62 -7.88 5.78
N LEU A 49 4.89 -7.23 4.65
CA LEU A 49 5.82 -7.77 3.66
C LEU A 49 7.27 -7.54 4.10
N THR A 50 8.10 -8.55 3.91
CA THR A 50 9.54 -8.47 4.22
C THR A 50 10.40 -8.49 2.96
N THR A 51 9.80 -8.64 1.79
CA THR A 51 10.51 -8.62 0.50
C THR A 51 11.02 -7.24 0.13
N LYS A 52 10.48 -6.21 0.77
CA LYS A 52 10.85 -4.83 0.56
C LYS A 52 10.71 -4.10 1.89
N PHE A 53 11.52 -3.07 2.09
CA PHE A 53 11.39 -2.23 3.29
C PHE A 53 10.01 -1.60 3.36
N VAL A 54 9.35 -1.74 4.51
CA VAL A 54 8.06 -1.14 4.77
C VAL A 54 8.19 -0.17 5.95
N ALA A 55 7.85 1.10 5.73
CA ALA A 55 7.91 2.14 6.75
C ALA A 55 6.69 2.02 7.68
N PHE A 56 6.73 1.05 8.59
CA PHE A 56 5.58 0.72 9.45
C PHE A 56 5.14 1.88 10.33
N LYS A 57 6.10 2.57 10.98
CA LYS A 57 5.77 3.70 11.85
C LYS A 57 5.09 4.83 11.08
N THR A 58 5.59 5.13 9.90
CA THR A 58 5.02 6.17 9.04
C THR A 58 3.59 5.80 8.63
N SER A 59 3.38 4.55 8.25
CA SER A 59 2.05 4.06 7.87
C SER A 59 1.06 4.13 9.02
N VAL A 60 1.47 3.77 10.22
CA VAL A 60 0.60 3.86 11.41
C VAL A 60 0.24 5.31 11.71
N LYS A 61 1.21 6.23 11.63
CA LYS A 61 0.96 7.65 11.85
C LYS A 61 -0.05 8.20 10.84
N GLU A 62 0.08 7.81 9.58
CA GLU A 62 -0.85 8.23 8.54
C GLU A 62 -2.27 7.72 8.80
N ILE A 63 -2.41 6.45 9.20
CA ILE A 63 -3.73 5.88 9.50
C ILE A 63 -4.36 6.55 10.71
N LEU A 64 -3.59 6.84 11.76
CA LEU A 64 -4.09 7.56 12.92
C LEU A 64 -4.55 8.97 12.55
N TRP A 65 -3.82 9.62 11.67
CA TRP A 65 -4.17 10.94 11.17
C TRP A 65 -5.51 10.91 10.42
N ILE A 66 -5.70 9.93 9.54
CA ILE A 66 -6.92 9.80 8.74
C ILE A 66 -8.10 9.36 9.60
N TRP A 67 -7.93 8.31 10.40
CA TRP A 67 -9.05 7.64 11.06
C TRP A 67 -9.36 8.19 12.45
N GLN A 68 -8.36 8.37 13.30
CA GLN A 68 -8.60 8.85 14.65
C GLN A 68 -8.75 10.37 14.72
N LYS A 69 -7.88 11.09 14.05
CA LYS A 69 -7.95 12.56 14.06
C LYS A 69 -8.91 13.11 13.03
N GLN A 70 -9.28 12.30 12.05
CA GLN A 70 -10.18 12.70 10.97
C GLN A 70 -9.77 14.05 10.38
N SER A 71 -8.48 14.20 10.14
CA SER A 71 -7.88 15.47 9.74
C SER A 71 -7.29 15.35 8.34
N ASN A 72 -7.29 16.45 7.61
CA ASN A 72 -6.55 16.61 6.37
C ASN A 72 -5.46 17.66 6.49
N ASP A 73 -5.16 18.07 7.72
CA ASP A 73 -4.12 19.06 7.99
C ASP A 73 -2.74 18.40 8.01
N VAL A 74 -1.97 18.62 6.97
CA VAL A 74 -0.64 18.04 6.81
C VAL A 74 0.32 18.50 7.93
N ARG A 75 0.08 19.66 8.53
CA ARG A 75 0.92 20.15 9.63
C ARG A 75 0.90 19.23 10.84
N LEU A 76 -0.22 18.55 11.09
CA LEU A 76 -0.31 17.58 12.18
C LEU A 76 0.61 16.38 11.91
N LEU A 77 0.65 15.90 10.68
CA LEU A 77 1.58 14.84 10.27
C LEU A 77 3.04 15.29 10.43
N GLN A 78 3.34 16.52 10.05
CA GLN A 78 4.69 17.06 10.18
C GLN A 78 5.14 17.11 11.64
N GLN A 79 4.23 17.45 12.55
CA GLN A 79 4.49 17.41 13.99
C GLN A 79 4.83 16.00 14.46
N TRP A 80 4.27 14.99 13.83
CA TRP A 80 4.55 13.58 14.13
C TRP A 80 5.76 13.04 13.38
N ASN A 81 6.51 13.92 12.72
CA ASN A 81 7.66 13.56 11.90
C ASN A 81 7.31 12.60 10.76
N CYS A 82 6.16 12.84 10.13
CA CYS A 82 5.69 12.07 9.00
C CYS A 82 5.51 13.02 7.80
N HIS A 83 6.27 12.80 6.73
CA HIS A 83 6.38 13.73 5.62
C HIS A 83 5.82 13.18 4.30
N VAL A 84 5.07 12.11 4.34
CA VAL A 84 4.55 11.43 3.14
C VAL A 84 3.67 12.36 2.31
N TRP A 85 2.94 13.26 2.95
CA TRP A 85 1.97 14.13 2.30
C TRP A 85 2.47 15.55 2.05
N ASP A 86 3.75 15.83 2.29
CA ASP A 86 4.26 17.20 2.17
C ASP A 86 4.07 17.79 0.78
N GLU A 87 4.31 17.01 -0.28
CA GLU A 87 4.10 17.45 -1.65
C GLU A 87 2.75 17.00 -2.21
N ILE A 88 2.38 15.77 -1.96
CA ILE A 88 1.16 15.16 -2.47
C ILE A 88 -0.08 15.85 -1.88
N GLY A 89 0.01 16.35 -0.65
CA GLY A 89 -1.07 17.08 -0.01
C GLY A 89 -1.56 18.27 -0.82
N ARG A 90 -0.66 18.93 -1.54
CA ARG A 90 -1.02 20.04 -2.42
C ARG A 90 -1.84 19.56 -3.63
N ALA A 91 -1.48 18.43 -4.18
CA ALA A 91 -2.21 17.84 -5.30
C ALA A 91 -3.62 17.44 -4.88
N SER A 92 -3.78 16.88 -3.69
CA SER A 92 -5.08 16.52 -3.15
C SER A 92 -5.97 17.73 -2.94
N CYS A 93 -5.40 18.85 -2.55
CA CYS A 93 -6.16 20.10 -2.35
C CYS A 93 -6.69 20.70 -3.64
N ARG A 94 -6.22 20.23 -4.80
CA ARG A 94 -6.69 20.70 -6.11
C ARG A 94 -7.93 19.99 -6.59
N GLU A 95 -8.24 18.88 -6.01
CA GLU A 95 -9.44 18.12 -6.33
C GLU A 95 -10.67 18.66 -5.60
#